data_5fda7f80ebed60fcd6dcd6c7ad45363b
#
_entry.id   5fda7f80ebed60fcd6dcd6c7ad45363b
#
_cell.length_a   1.000
_cell.length_b   1.000
_cell.length_c   1.000
_cell.angle_alpha   90.00
_cell.angle_beta   90.00
_cell.angle_gamma   90.00
#
_symmetry.space_group_name_H-M   'P 1'
#
loop_
_entity.id
_entity.type
_entity.pdbx_description
1 polymer ?
#
loop_
_entity_poly.entity_id
_entity_poly.type
_entity_poly.pdbx_seq_one_letter_code
_entity_poly.pdbx_strand_id
1 'polypeptide(L)'
;MSKEKDETKGQMVDRPLGYTYHSHTFRCGHAVGTDEEYVKKAIEGHYEILGFSDHVMLPNQSQPGMRGDFILEDGYFRSVRDLQRKYAKQIKIYLAFECEWYGDTYRQYYHDLLANGSVDYLLLGQHDYLDNNVLTFYGRMSDKRAATLKYTEDIISGIESGLFIYVAHPDLYMAWYDSWDALAQDCASRIIEAAMKAGMPLEVNMGPSRWGRKNRIGQAIDVAYPYPEFWDMVSEAGASVIVGVDDHDPNELIHSPFDWVREFISDHNLNYHDRLELPFKVK
;
A
#
# COMPACT_ATOMS: atom_id res chain seq x y z
N MET A 1 18.95 -52.65 -4.73
CA MET A 1 18.51 -51.57 -5.62
C MET A 1 18.11 -50.41 -4.72
N SER A 2 19.05 -49.51 -4.46
CA SER A 2 18.87 -48.30 -3.65
C SER A 2 18.12 -47.29 -4.50
N LYS A 3 17.01 -46.74 -3.97
CA LYS A 3 16.33 -45.60 -4.55
C LYS A 3 17.14 -44.36 -4.20
N GLU A 4 17.86 -43.82 -5.18
CA GLU A 4 18.37 -42.45 -5.11
C GLU A 4 17.18 -41.51 -4.97
N LYS A 5 17.18 -40.76 -3.88
CA LYS A 5 16.31 -39.60 -3.70
C LYS A 5 16.85 -38.50 -4.58
N ASP A 6 16.02 -38.06 -5.52
CA ASP A 6 16.24 -36.89 -6.34
C ASP A 6 16.28 -35.64 -5.44
N GLU A 7 17.48 -35.17 -5.14
CA GLU A 7 17.73 -33.95 -4.35
C GLU A 7 17.88 -32.73 -5.27
N THR A 8 16.94 -32.50 -6.15
CA THR A 8 16.84 -31.22 -6.88
C THR A 8 15.60 -30.42 -6.48
N LYS A 9 15.45 -30.17 -5.18
CA LYS A 9 14.78 -28.93 -4.76
C LYS A 9 15.81 -27.82 -4.94
N GLY A 10 15.85 -27.22 -6.15
CA GLY A 10 16.55 -25.98 -6.37
C GLY A 10 16.10 -24.98 -5.31
N GLN A 11 17.05 -24.34 -4.62
CA GLN A 11 16.77 -23.21 -3.76
C GLN A 11 15.99 -22.23 -4.62
N MET A 12 14.69 -22.01 -4.29
CA MET A 12 13.92 -20.91 -4.86
C MET A 12 14.65 -19.64 -4.41
N VAL A 13 15.26 -18.95 -5.37
CA VAL A 13 15.86 -17.65 -5.10
C VAL A 13 14.71 -16.71 -4.81
N ASP A 14 14.74 -16.06 -3.65
CA ASP A 14 13.75 -15.06 -3.25
C ASP A 14 13.80 -13.88 -4.23
N ARG A 15 12.94 -13.93 -5.25
CA ARG A 15 12.94 -12.97 -6.35
C ARG A 15 11.92 -11.88 -6.08
N PRO A 16 12.29 -10.61 -6.35
CA PRO A 16 11.33 -9.51 -6.36
C PRO A 16 10.12 -9.80 -7.27
N LEU A 17 9.01 -9.09 -7.02
CA LEU A 17 7.76 -9.28 -7.75
C LEU A 17 7.82 -8.76 -9.20
N GLY A 18 8.81 -7.91 -9.50
CA GLY A 18 8.97 -7.28 -10.81
C GLY A 18 8.11 -6.01 -10.99
N TYR A 19 7.31 -5.66 -10.01
CA TYR A 19 6.57 -4.41 -9.96
C TYR A 19 6.34 -3.96 -8.51
N THR A 20 6.19 -2.67 -8.32
CA THR A 20 5.55 -2.07 -7.14
C THR A 20 4.85 -0.78 -7.56
N TYR A 21 3.69 -0.50 -6.95
CA TYR A 21 2.96 0.76 -7.09
C TYR A 21 2.97 1.54 -5.77
N HIS A 22 3.62 0.99 -4.73
CA HIS A 22 3.66 1.53 -3.39
C HIS A 22 5.11 1.62 -2.91
N SER A 23 5.67 2.84 -2.97
CA SER A 23 7.04 3.16 -2.55
C SER A 23 7.11 4.57 -2.02
N HIS A 24 7.86 4.76 -0.94
CA HIS A 24 8.03 6.05 -0.28
C HIS A 24 9.35 6.72 -0.64
N THR A 25 9.53 7.96 -0.23
CA THR A 25 10.76 8.71 -0.41
C THR A 25 11.19 9.38 0.90
N PHE A 26 12.45 9.81 0.97
CA PHE A 26 12.98 10.48 2.15
C PHE A 26 12.13 11.69 2.62
N ARG A 27 11.22 12.19 1.76
CA ARG A 27 10.39 13.37 2.07
C ARG A 27 9.36 13.10 3.16
N CYS A 28 8.91 11.85 3.33
CA CYS A 28 8.02 11.48 4.44
C CYS A 28 8.70 11.59 5.81
N GLY A 29 10.04 11.65 5.86
CA GLY A 29 10.82 11.82 7.08
C GLY A 29 11.10 10.51 7.84
N HIS A 30 10.70 9.35 7.27
CA HIS A 30 10.99 8.03 7.83
C HIS A 30 11.46 7.01 6.78
N ALA A 31 11.47 7.38 5.49
CA ALA A 31 12.17 6.65 4.45
C ALA A 31 13.58 7.19 4.24
N VAL A 32 14.47 6.38 3.69
CA VAL A 32 15.88 6.71 3.42
C VAL A 32 16.20 6.58 1.93
N GLY A 33 17.38 7.02 1.52
CA GLY A 33 17.84 6.96 0.13
C GLY A 33 17.28 8.08 -0.73
N THR A 34 17.89 8.25 -1.90
CA THR A 34 17.46 9.21 -2.93
C THR A 34 16.49 8.54 -3.90
N ASP A 35 15.65 9.32 -4.57
CA ASP A 35 14.72 8.81 -5.58
C ASP A 35 15.45 7.98 -6.66
N GLU A 36 16.66 8.39 -7.03
CA GLU A 36 17.46 7.66 -8.02
C GLU A 36 18.01 6.33 -7.50
N GLU A 37 18.28 6.21 -6.20
CA GLU A 37 18.69 4.93 -5.60
C GLU A 37 17.56 3.91 -5.66
N TYR A 38 16.30 4.31 -5.43
CA TYR A 38 15.13 3.45 -5.65
C TYR A 38 15.05 2.95 -7.10
N VAL A 39 15.21 3.84 -8.08
CA VAL A 39 15.21 3.45 -9.50
C VAL A 39 16.32 2.45 -9.81
N LYS A 40 17.54 2.70 -9.32
CA LYS A 40 18.68 1.80 -9.54
C LYS A 40 18.47 0.43 -8.89
N LYS A 41 17.91 0.41 -7.69
CA LYS A 41 17.57 -0.83 -6.98
C LYS A 41 16.44 -1.59 -7.65
N ALA A 42 15.42 -0.90 -8.13
CA ALA A 42 14.36 -1.52 -8.91
C ALA A 42 14.91 -2.18 -10.20
N ILE A 43 15.82 -1.50 -10.91
CA ILE A 43 16.48 -2.07 -12.10
C ILE A 43 17.33 -3.28 -11.71
N GLU A 44 18.11 -3.22 -10.62
CA GLU A 44 18.90 -4.33 -10.08
C GLU A 44 18.00 -5.53 -9.73
N GLY A 45 16.83 -5.28 -9.16
CA GLY A 45 15.81 -6.29 -8.81
C GLY A 45 14.94 -6.73 -9.99
N HIS A 46 15.26 -6.30 -11.22
CA HIS A 46 14.53 -6.64 -12.45
C HIS A 46 13.05 -6.20 -12.42
N TYR A 47 12.74 -5.08 -11.77
CA TYR A 47 11.42 -4.48 -11.84
C TYR A 47 11.16 -3.92 -13.23
N GLU A 48 9.95 -4.17 -13.72
CA GLU A 48 9.43 -3.55 -14.94
C GLU A 48 8.66 -2.26 -14.62
N ILE A 49 8.11 -2.18 -13.39
CA ILE A 49 7.32 -1.05 -12.92
C ILE A 49 7.77 -0.62 -11.52
N LEU A 50 8.02 0.67 -11.36
CA LEU A 50 8.24 1.34 -10.07
C LEU A 50 7.29 2.54 -9.95
N GLY A 51 6.38 2.51 -8.99
CA GLY A 51 5.51 3.62 -8.65
C GLY A 51 6.02 4.34 -7.40
N PHE A 52 6.42 5.59 -7.54
CA PHE A 52 6.63 6.46 -6.40
C PHE A 52 5.27 6.94 -5.90
N SER A 53 4.91 6.60 -4.68
CA SER A 53 3.62 6.95 -4.06
C SER A 53 3.82 7.46 -2.63
N ASP A 54 4.75 8.40 -2.46
CA ASP A 54 5.01 8.98 -1.13
C ASP A 54 3.71 9.49 -0.47
N HIS A 55 3.71 9.58 0.85
CA HIS A 55 2.57 10.14 1.58
C HIS A 55 2.20 11.53 1.04
N VAL A 56 0.92 11.74 0.76
CA VAL A 56 0.45 12.97 0.14
C VAL A 56 0.83 14.21 0.98
N MET A 57 1.38 15.20 0.30
CA MET A 57 1.79 16.48 0.89
C MET A 57 0.59 17.43 0.90
N LEU A 58 -0.15 17.44 2.02
CA LEU A 58 -1.41 18.16 2.11
C LEU A 58 -1.23 19.67 2.23
N PRO A 59 -1.95 20.50 1.43
CA PRO A 59 -1.95 21.95 1.63
C PRO A 59 -2.46 22.31 3.02
N ASN A 60 -1.76 23.22 3.69
CA ASN A 60 -2.08 23.74 5.02
C ASN A 60 -2.02 22.70 6.17
N GLN A 61 -1.34 21.59 5.96
CA GLN A 61 -1.03 20.60 6.99
C GLN A 61 0.47 20.40 7.10
N SER A 62 0.94 20.09 8.31
CA SER A 62 2.30 19.64 8.56
C SER A 62 2.27 18.47 9.54
N GLN A 63 2.92 17.37 9.19
CA GLN A 63 2.98 16.15 10.00
C GLN A 63 4.38 15.55 9.87
N PRO A 64 5.40 16.21 10.44
CA PRO A 64 6.80 15.76 10.34
C PRO A 64 6.98 14.33 10.82
N GLY A 65 7.72 13.52 10.05
CA GLY A 65 7.94 12.11 10.34
C GLY A 65 6.78 11.19 9.91
N MET A 66 5.78 11.73 9.21
CA MET A 66 4.73 10.96 8.57
C MET A 66 4.61 11.35 7.09
N ARG A 67 4.65 12.64 6.77
CA ARG A 67 4.58 13.16 5.39
C ARG A 67 5.44 14.39 5.19
N GLY A 68 5.82 14.63 3.95
CA GLY A 68 6.51 15.86 3.55
C GLY A 68 5.61 17.08 3.67
N ASP A 69 6.21 18.23 3.98
CA ASP A 69 5.50 19.49 3.91
C ASP A 69 5.14 19.83 2.45
N PHE A 70 4.01 20.52 2.24
CA PHE A 70 3.47 20.87 0.92
C PHE A 70 4.48 21.59 0.02
N ILE A 71 5.38 22.38 0.59
CA ILE A 71 6.46 23.07 -0.14
C ILE A 71 7.40 22.13 -0.90
N LEU A 72 7.45 20.84 -0.54
CA LEU A 72 8.31 19.84 -1.17
C LEU A 72 7.68 19.20 -2.42
N GLU A 73 6.38 19.40 -2.65
CA GLU A 73 5.60 18.76 -3.72
C GLU A 73 6.21 19.00 -5.11
N ASP A 74 6.47 20.26 -5.47
CA ASP A 74 7.08 20.59 -6.75
C ASP A 74 8.44 19.94 -6.97
N GLY A 75 9.23 19.80 -5.89
CA GLY A 75 10.52 19.12 -5.92
C GLY A 75 10.37 17.62 -6.16
N TYR A 76 9.36 16.99 -5.54
CA TYR A 76 9.01 15.61 -5.73
C TYR A 76 8.60 15.33 -7.18
N PHE A 77 7.68 16.12 -7.72
CA PHE A 77 7.22 15.98 -9.11
C PHE A 77 8.36 16.11 -10.12
N ARG A 78 9.19 17.15 -9.98
CA ARG A 78 10.34 17.34 -10.87
C ARG A 78 11.30 16.15 -10.82
N SER A 79 11.67 15.72 -9.61
CA SER A 79 12.61 14.63 -9.43
C SER A 79 12.12 13.34 -10.11
N VAL A 80 10.89 12.90 -9.82
CA VAL A 80 10.35 11.66 -10.40
C VAL A 80 10.14 11.78 -11.91
N ARG A 81 9.65 12.94 -12.42
CA ARG A 81 9.49 13.16 -13.88
C ARG A 81 10.84 13.17 -14.61
N ASP A 82 11.92 13.66 -13.98
CA ASP A 82 13.28 13.58 -14.54
C ASP A 82 13.76 12.12 -14.61
N LEU A 83 13.51 11.34 -13.58
CA LEU A 83 13.85 9.92 -13.55
C LEU A 83 13.04 9.10 -14.57
N GLN A 84 11.76 9.41 -14.76
CA GLN A 84 10.94 8.81 -15.82
C GLN A 84 11.60 9.00 -17.20
N ARG A 85 12.06 10.22 -17.51
CA ARG A 85 12.75 10.51 -18.79
C ARG A 85 14.10 9.79 -18.88
N LYS A 86 14.89 9.87 -17.81
CA LYS A 86 16.24 9.31 -17.76
C LYS A 86 16.26 7.81 -17.95
N TYR A 87 15.33 7.10 -17.32
CA TYR A 87 15.29 5.63 -17.28
C TYR A 87 14.23 4.99 -18.17
N ALA A 88 13.59 5.76 -19.07
CA ALA A 88 12.46 5.35 -19.91
C ALA A 88 12.65 4.05 -20.71
N LYS A 89 13.93 3.68 -21.03
CA LYS A 89 14.27 2.47 -21.79
C LYS A 89 14.54 1.25 -20.90
N GLN A 90 14.58 1.43 -19.59
CA GLN A 90 14.99 0.40 -18.64
C GLN A 90 13.84 -0.03 -17.72
N ILE A 91 13.03 0.92 -17.28
CA ILE A 91 11.96 0.68 -16.31
C ILE A 91 10.83 1.67 -16.54
N LYS A 92 9.58 1.24 -16.32
CA LYS A 92 8.43 2.13 -16.29
C LYS A 92 8.30 2.72 -14.89
N ILE A 93 8.43 4.03 -14.79
CA ILE A 93 8.27 4.76 -13.53
C ILE A 93 6.92 5.48 -13.56
N TYR A 94 6.22 5.49 -12.43
CA TYR A 94 5.01 6.28 -12.21
C TYR A 94 5.22 7.24 -11.05
N LEU A 95 4.54 8.38 -11.10
CA LEU A 95 4.48 9.39 -10.05
C LEU A 95 3.09 9.38 -9.45
N ALA A 96 3.00 9.19 -8.15
CA ALA A 96 1.75 9.02 -7.43
C ALA A 96 1.85 9.58 -5.99
N PHE A 97 0.76 9.46 -5.26
CA PHE A 97 0.71 9.62 -3.81
C PHE A 97 -0.09 8.49 -3.16
N GLU A 98 0.32 8.11 -1.96
CA GLU A 98 -0.52 7.44 -1.00
C GLU A 98 -1.27 8.50 -0.19
N CYS A 99 -2.60 8.41 -0.19
CA CYS A 99 -3.48 9.43 0.35
C CYS A 99 -4.46 8.83 1.35
N GLU A 100 -4.70 9.55 2.43
CA GLU A 100 -5.89 9.36 3.24
C GLU A 100 -7.08 10.10 2.65
N TRP A 101 -8.27 9.57 2.88
CA TRP A 101 -9.52 10.22 2.52
C TRP A 101 -10.09 10.99 3.70
N TYR A 102 -10.26 12.30 3.53
CA TYR A 102 -10.79 13.22 4.53
C TYR A 102 -12.11 13.86 4.06
N GLY A 103 -12.94 13.07 3.38
CA GLY A 103 -14.19 13.57 2.79
C GLY A 103 -13.93 14.67 1.75
N ASP A 104 -14.78 15.68 1.76
CA ASP A 104 -14.67 16.76 0.76
C ASP A 104 -13.53 17.74 1.00
N THR A 105 -12.82 17.67 2.15
CA THR A 105 -11.77 18.63 2.52
C THR A 105 -10.65 18.70 1.48
N TYR A 106 -10.19 17.55 0.98
CA TYR A 106 -9.13 17.48 -0.03
C TYR A 106 -9.59 16.89 -1.36
N ARG A 107 -10.89 16.62 -1.54
CA ARG A 107 -11.42 16.05 -2.79
C ARG A 107 -10.97 16.83 -4.03
N GLN A 108 -11.10 18.15 -4.01
CA GLN A 108 -10.72 19.00 -5.16
C GLN A 108 -9.22 18.94 -5.43
N TYR A 109 -8.40 18.94 -4.39
CA TYR A 109 -6.94 18.84 -4.53
C TYR A 109 -6.54 17.51 -5.18
N TYR A 110 -7.09 16.38 -4.73
CA TYR A 110 -6.82 15.08 -5.32
C TYR A 110 -7.32 14.97 -6.77
N HIS A 111 -8.50 15.51 -7.03
CA HIS A 111 -9.02 15.58 -8.40
C HIS A 111 -8.09 16.38 -9.31
N ASP A 112 -7.61 17.52 -8.86
CA ASP A 112 -6.73 18.40 -9.67
C ASP A 112 -5.37 17.74 -9.92
N LEU A 113 -4.79 17.03 -8.97
CA LEU A 113 -3.56 16.26 -9.16
C LEU A 113 -3.69 15.26 -10.32
N LEU A 114 -4.82 14.57 -10.41
CA LEU A 114 -5.10 13.61 -11.48
C LEU A 114 -5.46 14.32 -12.80
N ALA A 115 -6.36 15.29 -12.77
CA ALA A 115 -6.88 15.97 -13.96
C ALA A 115 -5.79 16.78 -14.70
N ASN A 116 -4.85 17.38 -13.96
CA ASN A 116 -3.73 18.12 -14.53
C ASN A 116 -2.57 17.22 -14.97
N GLY A 117 -2.63 15.91 -14.68
CA GLY A 117 -1.53 14.98 -14.91
C GLY A 117 -0.31 15.25 -14.03
N SER A 118 -0.49 15.92 -12.89
CA SER A 118 0.58 16.13 -11.90
C SER A 118 1.06 14.79 -11.38
N VAL A 119 0.12 13.86 -11.11
CA VAL A 119 0.40 12.46 -10.77
C VAL A 119 -0.26 11.50 -11.76
N ASP A 120 0.25 10.28 -11.81
CA ASP A 120 -0.27 9.23 -12.69
C ASP A 120 -1.43 8.45 -12.05
N TYR A 121 -1.47 8.37 -10.71
CA TYR A 121 -2.53 7.75 -9.91
C TYR A 121 -2.45 8.19 -8.44
N LEU A 122 -3.46 7.79 -7.66
CA LEU A 122 -3.50 7.90 -6.20
C LEU A 122 -3.83 6.55 -5.58
N LEU A 123 -3.21 6.22 -4.44
CA LEU A 123 -3.53 5.09 -3.58
C LEU A 123 -4.37 5.55 -2.40
N LEU A 124 -5.32 4.74 -1.97
CA LEU A 124 -6.07 4.98 -0.73
C LEU A 124 -5.38 4.24 0.41
N GLY A 125 -4.52 4.93 1.16
CA GLY A 125 -3.86 4.43 2.37
C GLY A 125 -4.32 5.21 3.59
N GLN A 126 -5.24 4.64 4.38
CA GLN A 126 -5.90 5.36 5.45
C GLN A 126 -5.16 5.18 6.78
N HIS A 127 -4.40 6.20 7.23
CA HIS A 127 -3.64 6.18 8.50
C HIS A 127 -4.26 7.07 9.58
N ASP A 128 -4.73 8.23 9.16
CA ASP A 128 -5.18 9.30 10.03
C ASP A 128 -6.61 9.73 9.66
N TYR A 129 -7.34 10.23 10.64
CA TYR A 129 -8.56 10.99 10.40
C TYR A 129 -8.33 12.48 10.71
N LEU A 130 -9.14 13.33 10.12
CA LEU A 130 -9.10 14.77 10.36
C LEU A 130 -10.15 15.14 11.40
N ASP A 131 -9.70 15.66 12.54
CA ASP A 131 -10.56 16.19 13.59
C ASP A 131 -10.19 17.62 13.92
N ASN A 132 -11.12 18.56 13.78
CA ASN A 132 -10.88 19.99 14.02
C ASN A 132 -9.59 20.51 13.33
N ASN A 133 -9.36 20.11 12.12
CA ASN A 133 -8.16 20.42 11.32
C ASN A 133 -6.84 19.84 11.89
N VAL A 134 -6.90 18.79 12.69
CA VAL A 134 -5.76 18.05 13.24
C VAL A 134 -5.77 16.63 12.71
N LEU A 135 -4.66 16.22 12.08
CA LEU A 135 -4.45 14.84 11.64
C LEU A 135 -4.15 13.96 12.85
N THR A 136 -4.93 12.91 13.01
CA THR A 136 -4.82 12.01 14.17
C THR A 136 -4.87 10.56 13.73
N PHE A 137 -3.84 9.79 14.08
CA PHE A 137 -3.78 8.35 13.83
C PHE A 137 -4.92 7.62 14.57
N TYR A 138 -5.67 6.76 13.86
CA TYR A 138 -6.82 6.04 14.43
C TYR A 138 -6.47 5.26 15.70
N GLY A 139 -5.30 4.63 15.72
CA GLY A 139 -4.82 3.90 16.89
C GLY A 139 -4.63 4.74 18.16
N ARG A 140 -4.68 6.07 18.09
CA ARG A 140 -4.65 6.97 19.27
C ARG A 140 -6.01 7.19 19.90
N MET A 141 -7.10 6.86 19.20
CA MET A 141 -8.43 6.91 19.82
C MET A 141 -8.50 5.95 21.01
N SER A 142 -9.06 6.39 22.11
CA SER A 142 -9.22 5.55 23.32
C SER A 142 -10.23 4.42 23.10
N ASP A 143 -11.34 4.70 22.42
CA ASP A 143 -12.33 3.72 22.00
C ASP A 143 -11.88 3.07 20.67
N LYS A 144 -11.33 1.84 20.78
CA LYS A 144 -10.83 1.09 19.63
C LYS A 144 -11.93 0.62 18.68
N ARG A 145 -13.14 0.35 19.21
CA ARG A 145 -14.30 0.00 18.39
C ARG A 145 -14.75 1.18 17.53
N ALA A 146 -14.86 2.36 18.13
CA ALA A 146 -15.18 3.59 17.41
C ALA A 146 -14.09 3.94 16.36
N ALA A 147 -12.80 3.75 16.70
CA ALA A 147 -11.70 3.95 15.78
C ALA A 147 -11.81 3.04 14.55
N THR A 148 -12.11 1.76 14.75
CA THR A 148 -12.24 0.77 13.68
C THR A 148 -13.45 1.04 12.79
N LEU A 149 -14.59 1.41 13.36
CA LEU A 149 -15.77 1.82 12.59
C LEU A 149 -15.49 3.06 11.75
N LYS A 150 -14.87 4.10 12.34
CA LYS A 150 -14.53 5.32 11.61
C LYS A 150 -13.54 5.04 10.46
N TYR A 151 -12.49 4.26 10.70
CA TYR A 151 -11.56 3.82 9.67
C TYR A 151 -12.29 3.16 8.50
N THR A 152 -13.20 2.23 8.81
CA THR A 152 -13.99 1.51 7.81
C THR A 152 -14.84 2.45 6.98
N GLU A 153 -15.51 3.41 7.60
CA GLU A 153 -16.35 4.39 6.92
C GLU A 153 -15.54 5.34 6.04
N ASP A 154 -14.38 5.79 6.53
CA ASP A 154 -13.49 6.65 5.77
C ASP A 154 -12.91 5.92 4.54
N ILE A 155 -12.51 4.63 4.66
CA ILE A 155 -12.09 3.80 3.52
C ILE A 155 -13.23 3.64 2.50
N ILE A 156 -14.43 3.28 2.93
CA ILE A 156 -15.58 3.10 2.03
C ILE A 156 -15.87 4.39 1.28
N SER A 157 -15.91 5.52 1.99
CA SER A 157 -16.11 6.84 1.37
C SER A 157 -14.99 7.20 0.39
N GLY A 158 -13.74 6.82 0.70
CA GLY A 158 -12.60 6.96 -0.21
C GLY A 158 -12.76 6.13 -1.49
N ILE A 159 -13.15 4.87 -1.36
CA ILE A 159 -13.46 3.98 -2.49
C ILE A 159 -14.56 4.60 -3.38
N GLU A 160 -15.65 5.07 -2.76
CA GLU A 160 -16.80 5.67 -3.45
C GLU A 160 -16.45 7.01 -4.13
N SER A 161 -15.37 7.68 -3.73
CA SER A 161 -14.89 8.90 -4.37
C SER A 161 -14.50 8.70 -5.84
N GLY A 162 -14.06 7.49 -6.22
CA GLY A 162 -13.59 7.14 -7.55
C GLY A 162 -12.23 7.75 -7.93
N LEU A 163 -11.45 8.24 -6.94
CA LEU A 163 -10.17 8.92 -7.17
C LEU A 163 -8.94 8.01 -7.02
N PHE A 164 -9.12 6.80 -6.49
CA PHE A 164 -8.02 5.91 -6.14
C PHE A 164 -8.02 4.65 -7.00
N ILE A 165 -6.82 4.08 -7.23
CA ILE A 165 -6.68 2.87 -8.07
C ILE A 165 -6.78 1.58 -7.27
N TYR A 166 -6.41 1.59 -5.99
CA TYR A 166 -6.59 0.47 -5.06
C TYR A 166 -6.53 0.95 -3.59
N VAL A 167 -6.94 0.07 -2.67
CA VAL A 167 -6.85 0.30 -1.22
C VAL A 167 -5.57 -0.32 -0.71
N ALA A 168 -4.65 0.51 -0.19
CA ALA A 168 -3.45 0.08 0.50
C ALA A 168 -3.81 -0.46 1.90
N HIS A 169 -3.15 -1.54 2.32
CA HIS A 169 -3.29 -2.15 3.67
C HIS A 169 -4.71 -2.02 4.28
N PRO A 170 -5.77 -2.58 3.63
CA PRO A 170 -7.17 -2.39 4.05
C PRO A 170 -7.46 -2.92 5.45
N ASP A 171 -6.64 -3.80 5.96
CA ASP A 171 -6.70 -4.45 7.25
C ASP A 171 -5.80 -3.79 8.33
N LEU A 172 -5.27 -2.59 8.05
CA LEU A 172 -4.44 -1.81 8.99
C LEU A 172 -5.10 -1.63 10.36
N TYR A 173 -6.45 -1.61 10.43
CA TYR A 173 -7.17 -1.48 11.70
C TYR A 173 -6.83 -2.59 12.70
N MET A 174 -6.35 -3.75 12.25
CA MET A 174 -5.87 -4.82 13.12
C MET A 174 -4.59 -4.44 13.90
N ALA A 175 -3.93 -3.34 13.55
CA ALA A 175 -2.82 -2.81 14.32
C ALA A 175 -3.23 -2.23 15.69
N TRP A 176 -4.48 -1.81 15.84
CA TRP A 176 -5.02 -1.27 17.09
C TRP A 176 -6.25 -2.01 17.63
N TYR A 177 -6.87 -2.86 16.82
CA TYR A 177 -8.01 -3.69 17.21
C TYR A 177 -7.58 -5.16 17.18
N ASP A 178 -7.32 -5.72 18.37
CA ASP A 178 -6.66 -7.01 18.54
C ASP A 178 -7.62 -8.21 18.66
N SER A 179 -8.88 -8.02 18.25
CA SER A 179 -9.92 -9.05 18.31
C SER A 179 -10.55 -9.27 16.96
N TRP A 180 -10.55 -10.52 16.49
CA TRP A 180 -11.33 -10.93 15.31
C TRP A 180 -12.76 -11.29 15.70
N ASP A 181 -13.48 -10.32 16.23
CA ASP A 181 -14.87 -10.45 16.66
C ASP A 181 -15.86 -10.05 15.55
N ALA A 182 -17.16 -10.08 15.86
CA ALA A 182 -18.22 -9.71 14.91
C ALA A 182 -18.06 -8.29 14.35
N LEU A 183 -17.44 -7.35 15.09
CA LEU A 183 -17.17 -6.01 14.58
C LEU A 183 -16.07 -6.03 13.52
N ALA A 184 -14.95 -6.71 13.79
CA ALA A 184 -13.84 -6.81 12.85
C ALA A 184 -14.31 -7.47 11.54
N GLN A 185 -15.12 -8.53 11.65
CA GLN A 185 -15.70 -9.22 10.49
C GLN A 185 -16.69 -8.34 9.71
N ASP A 186 -17.55 -7.58 10.38
CA ASP A 186 -18.46 -6.61 9.73
C ASP A 186 -17.68 -5.55 8.97
N CYS A 187 -16.65 -4.97 9.61
CA CYS A 187 -15.77 -3.98 8.97
C CYS A 187 -15.07 -4.56 7.73
N ALA A 188 -14.52 -5.77 7.83
CA ALA A 188 -13.91 -6.46 6.70
C ALA A 188 -14.91 -6.67 5.56
N SER A 189 -16.10 -7.22 5.85
CA SER A 189 -17.15 -7.45 4.85
C SER A 189 -17.52 -6.17 4.11
N ARG A 190 -17.74 -5.09 4.84
CA ARG A 190 -18.11 -3.79 4.26
C ARG A 190 -17.04 -3.19 3.36
N ILE A 191 -15.76 -3.27 3.76
CA ILE A 191 -14.62 -2.82 2.93
C ILE A 191 -14.54 -3.66 1.65
N ILE A 192 -14.60 -4.99 1.78
CA ILE A 192 -14.53 -5.93 0.65
C ILE A 192 -15.68 -5.68 -0.33
N GLU A 193 -16.91 -5.56 0.16
CA GLU A 193 -18.10 -5.28 -0.68
C GLU A 193 -17.97 -3.94 -1.43
N ALA A 194 -17.48 -2.87 -0.76
CA ALA A 194 -17.27 -1.58 -1.40
C ALA A 194 -16.18 -1.66 -2.50
N ALA A 195 -15.06 -2.33 -2.21
CA ALA A 195 -13.98 -2.52 -3.17
C ALA A 195 -14.45 -3.32 -4.40
N MET A 196 -15.17 -4.43 -4.21
CA MET A 196 -15.74 -5.24 -5.29
C MET A 196 -16.72 -4.46 -6.15
N LYS A 197 -17.62 -3.69 -5.53
CA LYS A 197 -18.58 -2.83 -6.24
C LYS A 197 -17.89 -1.77 -7.11
N ALA A 198 -16.75 -1.25 -6.63
CA ALA A 198 -15.96 -0.28 -7.36
C ALA A 198 -15.04 -0.93 -8.42
N GLY A 199 -14.82 -2.24 -8.37
CA GLY A 199 -13.80 -2.97 -9.14
C GLY A 199 -12.39 -2.57 -8.72
N MET A 200 -12.19 -2.23 -7.45
CA MET A 200 -10.96 -1.72 -6.89
C MET A 200 -10.20 -2.85 -6.17
N PRO A 201 -8.93 -3.14 -6.52
CA PRO A 201 -8.14 -4.14 -5.82
C PRO A 201 -7.85 -3.75 -4.36
N LEU A 202 -7.63 -4.78 -3.52
CA LEU A 202 -7.15 -4.66 -2.16
C LEU A 202 -5.68 -5.07 -2.10
N GLU A 203 -4.86 -4.34 -1.34
CA GLU A 203 -3.42 -4.58 -1.28
C GLU A 203 -3.03 -5.48 -0.11
N VAL A 204 -2.39 -6.62 -0.42
CA VAL A 204 -1.54 -7.33 0.55
C VAL A 204 -0.27 -6.52 0.72
N ASN A 205 -0.09 -5.90 1.87
CA ASN A 205 1.03 -5.00 2.13
C ASN A 205 2.20 -5.72 2.78
N MET A 206 3.40 -5.52 2.22
CA MET A 206 4.62 -6.15 2.70
C MET A 206 5.34 -5.35 3.80
N GLY A 207 4.99 -4.10 4.05
CA GLY A 207 5.64 -3.23 5.03
C GLY A 207 5.88 -3.92 6.37
N PRO A 208 4.83 -4.40 7.08
CA PRO A 208 4.97 -5.01 8.39
C PRO A 208 5.84 -6.25 8.43
N SER A 209 5.94 -7.02 7.35
CA SER A 209 6.75 -8.24 7.28
C SER A 209 8.25 -7.98 7.53
N ARG A 210 8.71 -6.75 7.31
CA ARG A 210 10.10 -6.32 7.51
C ARG A 210 10.38 -5.78 8.91
N TRP A 211 9.34 -5.37 9.63
CA TRP A 211 9.51 -4.67 10.92
C TRP A 211 9.66 -5.62 12.10
N GLY A 212 9.54 -6.94 11.90
CA GLY A 212 9.67 -7.95 12.95
C GLY A 212 8.72 -7.75 14.13
N ARG A 213 7.58 -7.12 13.88
CA ARG A 213 6.56 -6.87 14.91
C ARG A 213 5.66 -8.08 15.03
N LYS A 214 5.54 -8.56 16.27
CA LYS A 214 4.56 -9.59 16.58
C LYS A 214 3.16 -9.07 16.40
N ASN A 215 2.30 -9.83 15.66
CA ASN A 215 0.90 -9.56 15.78
C ASN A 215 0.47 -9.85 17.23
N ARG A 216 -0.53 -9.16 17.72
CA ARG A 216 -0.96 -9.27 19.13
C ARG A 216 -1.60 -10.62 19.48
N ILE A 217 -1.93 -11.44 18.49
CA ILE A 217 -2.59 -12.74 18.65
C ILE A 217 -1.64 -13.92 18.61
N GLY A 218 -0.32 -13.68 18.52
CA GLY A 218 0.67 -14.75 18.65
C GLY A 218 0.67 -15.78 17.52
N GLN A 219 0.19 -15.41 16.34
CA GLN A 219 0.27 -16.26 15.15
C GLN A 219 1.70 -16.32 14.60
N ALA A 220 1.99 -17.34 13.79
CA ALA A 220 3.33 -17.61 13.27
C ALA A 220 3.91 -16.49 12.41
N ILE A 221 3.07 -15.58 11.88
CA ILE A 221 3.47 -14.35 11.24
C ILE A 221 3.28 -13.22 12.25
N ASP A 222 4.38 -12.72 12.72
CA ASP A 222 4.49 -11.79 13.82
C ASP A 222 4.18 -10.34 13.43
N VAL A 223 3.14 -10.11 12.63
CA VAL A 223 2.74 -8.82 12.07
C VAL A 223 1.27 -8.50 12.36
N ALA A 224 0.93 -7.20 12.45
CA ALA A 224 -0.44 -6.78 12.71
C ALA A 224 -1.34 -6.94 11.46
N TYR A 225 -0.76 -6.80 10.29
CA TYR A 225 -1.35 -7.00 8.97
C TYR A 225 -0.21 -7.43 8.00
N PRO A 226 -0.49 -8.14 6.91
CA PRO A 226 -1.82 -8.64 6.52
C PRO A 226 -2.37 -9.65 7.54
N TYR A 227 -3.67 -9.50 7.87
CA TYR A 227 -4.35 -10.30 8.88
C TYR A 227 -5.04 -11.52 8.25
N PRO A 228 -4.64 -12.76 8.55
CA PRO A 228 -5.06 -13.95 7.80
C PRO A 228 -6.58 -14.09 7.60
N GLU A 229 -7.37 -13.91 8.66
CA GLU A 229 -8.82 -14.06 8.57
C GLU A 229 -9.51 -12.98 7.73
N PHE A 230 -8.93 -11.77 7.63
CA PHE A 230 -9.38 -10.75 6.68
C PHE A 230 -9.20 -11.24 5.24
N TRP A 231 -8.03 -11.83 4.95
CA TRP A 231 -7.69 -12.31 3.61
C TRP A 231 -8.42 -13.60 3.23
N ASP A 232 -8.82 -14.43 4.20
CA ASP A 232 -9.75 -15.53 3.96
C ASP A 232 -11.11 -15.00 3.46
N MET A 233 -11.66 -13.93 4.07
CA MET A 233 -12.88 -13.29 3.60
C MET A 233 -12.72 -12.65 2.21
N VAL A 234 -11.57 -12.04 1.91
CA VAL A 234 -11.24 -11.50 0.57
C VAL A 234 -11.26 -12.62 -0.47
N SER A 235 -10.67 -13.77 -0.16
CA SER A 235 -10.65 -14.97 -1.01
C SER A 235 -12.06 -15.51 -1.25
N GLU A 236 -12.84 -15.71 -0.18
CA GLU A 236 -14.22 -16.19 -0.25
C GLU A 236 -15.11 -15.31 -1.12
N ALA A 237 -14.91 -13.98 -1.05
CA ALA A 237 -15.61 -13.02 -1.88
C ALA A 237 -15.11 -12.99 -3.34
N GLY A 238 -13.89 -13.50 -3.62
CA GLY A 238 -13.26 -13.44 -4.93
C GLY A 238 -12.80 -12.03 -5.34
N ALA A 239 -12.58 -11.15 -4.36
CA ALA A 239 -12.14 -9.78 -4.60
C ALA A 239 -10.74 -9.75 -5.25
N SER A 240 -10.49 -8.76 -6.10
CA SER A 240 -9.19 -8.56 -6.75
C SER A 240 -8.12 -8.11 -5.76
N VAL A 241 -6.93 -8.68 -5.88
CA VAL A 241 -5.81 -8.44 -4.97
C VAL A 241 -4.57 -8.01 -5.73
N ILE A 242 -3.84 -7.07 -5.17
CA ILE A 242 -2.50 -6.65 -5.59
C ILE A 242 -1.54 -6.74 -4.40
N VAL A 243 -0.23 -6.74 -4.65
CA VAL A 243 0.79 -6.64 -3.60
C VAL A 243 1.48 -5.30 -3.66
N GLY A 244 1.61 -4.63 -2.53
CA GLY A 244 2.43 -3.44 -2.34
C GLY A 244 3.70 -3.76 -1.56
N VAL A 245 4.86 -3.32 -2.06
CA VAL A 245 6.12 -3.48 -1.30
C VAL A 245 6.14 -2.52 -0.12
N ASP A 246 5.60 -1.31 -0.31
CA ASP A 246 5.55 -0.26 0.73
C ASP A 246 6.95 0.01 1.31
N ASP A 247 7.91 0.14 0.39
CA ASP A 247 9.32 0.25 0.72
C ASP A 247 9.69 1.66 1.18
N HIS A 248 10.50 1.69 2.25
CA HIS A 248 11.04 2.90 2.86
C HIS A 248 12.59 2.95 2.83
N ASP A 249 13.22 1.91 2.27
CA ASP A 249 14.65 1.80 1.97
C ASP A 249 14.78 1.18 0.58
N PRO A 250 15.60 1.75 -0.33
CA PRO A 250 15.80 1.18 -1.66
C PRO A 250 16.19 -0.32 -1.65
N ASN A 251 16.88 -0.78 -0.61
CA ASN A 251 17.28 -2.18 -0.47
C ASN A 251 16.09 -3.13 -0.24
N GLU A 252 14.97 -2.64 0.26
CA GLU A 252 13.74 -3.43 0.46
C GLU A 252 13.15 -3.92 -0.86
N LEU A 253 13.40 -3.21 -1.97
CA LEU A 253 13.00 -3.65 -3.31
C LEU A 253 13.64 -4.99 -3.73
N ILE A 254 14.75 -5.38 -3.11
CA ILE A 254 15.45 -6.64 -3.46
C ILE A 254 15.65 -7.58 -2.27
N HIS A 255 15.45 -7.11 -1.03
CA HIS A 255 15.69 -7.89 0.18
C HIS A 255 14.44 -8.10 1.05
N SER A 256 13.26 -7.71 0.57
CA SER A 256 11.99 -8.05 1.25
C SER A 256 11.69 -9.55 1.15
N PRO A 257 10.87 -10.10 2.05
CA PRO A 257 10.56 -11.53 2.06
C PRO A 257 9.51 -11.87 0.97
N PHE A 258 9.92 -11.83 -0.29
CA PHE A 258 9.02 -12.05 -1.44
C PHE A 258 8.46 -13.46 -1.53
N ASP A 259 9.20 -14.47 -1.07
CA ASP A 259 8.68 -15.85 -1.03
C ASP A 259 7.54 -15.96 -0.01
N TRP A 260 7.64 -15.28 1.13
CA TRP A 260 6.57 -15.24 2.11
C TRP A 260 5.27 -14.67 1.52
N VAL A 261 5.31 -13.56 0.79
CA VAL A 261 4.07 -13.00 0.22
C VAL A 261 3.49 -13.88 -0.87
N ARG A 262 4.31 -14.60 -1.64
CA ARG A 262 3.83 -15.59 -2.62
C ARG A 262 3.16 -16.77 -1.94
N GLU A 263 3.75 -17.27 -0.86
CA GLU A 263 3.15 -18.30 -0.02
C GLU A 263 1.82 -17.80 0.57
N PHE A 264 1.78 -16.60 1.13
CA PHE A 264 0.57 -15.98 1.65
C PHE A 264 -0.56 -15.91 0.59
N ILE A 265 -0.26 -15.43 -0.61
CA ILE A 265 -1.22 -15.39 -1.72
C ILE A 265 -1.73 -16.79 -2.07
N SER A 266 -0.83 -17.78 -2.13
CA SER A 266 -1.17 -19.15 -2.46
C SER A 266 -1.99 -19.84 -1.36
N ASP A 267 -1.60 -19.68 -0.11
CA ASP A 267 -2.24 -20.34 1.03
C ASP A 267 -3.67 -19.83 1.25
N HIS A 268 -3.90 -18.53 1.01
CA HIS A 268 -5.24 -17.93 1.06
C HIS A 268 -6.00 -17.99 -0.28
N ASN A 269 -5.42 -18.59 -1.34
CA ASN A 269 -6.04 -18.70 -2.67
C ASN A 269 -6.58 -17.36 -3.19
N LEU A 270 -5.79 -16.30 -3.10
CA LEU A 270 -6.21 -14.94 -3.45
C LEU A 270 -6.31 -14.73 -4.98
N ASN A 271 -7.30 -13.96 -5.42
CA ASN A 271 -7.47 -13.52 -6.80
C ASN A 271 -6.46 -12.41 -7.14
N TYR A 272 -5.19 -12.80 -7.25
CA TYR A 272 -4.04 -11.92 -7.38
C TYR A 272 -3.80 -11.45 -8.83
N HIS A 273 -3.51 -10.17 -8.97
CA HIS A 273 -3.09 -9.53 -10.20
C HIS A 273 -1.71 -8.90 -10.04
N ASP A 274 -0.83 -9.16 -11.00
CA ASP A 274 0.54 -8.62 -11.00
C ASP A 274 0.63 -7.24 -11.68
N ARG A 275 -0.46 -6.74 -12.26
CA ARG A 275 -0.48 -5.47 -12.98
C ARG A 275 -1.80 -4.75 -12.88
N LEU A 276 -1.70 -3.41 -12.90
CA LEU A 276 -2.83 -2.50 -13.00
C LEU A 276 -2.89 -1.84 -14.38
N GLU A 277 -4.09 -1.56 -14.85
CA GLU A 277 -4.29 -0.79 -16.08
C GLU A 277 -4.10 0.70 -15.79
N LEU A 278 -3.05 1.29 -16.35
CA LEU A 278 -2.72 2.71 -16.28
C LEU A 278 -2.58 3.30 -17.69
N PRO A 279 -2.90 4.58 -17.91
CA PRO A 279 -3.22 5.61 -16.92
C PRO A 279 -4.61 5.46 -16.30
N PHE A 280 -4.71 5.80 -15.03
CA PHE A 280 -5.97 5.83 -14.29
C PHE A 280 -6.87 6.96 -14.85
N LYS A 281 -8.14 6.64 -15.07
CA LYS A 281 -9.14 7.62 -15.51
C LYS A 281 -10.11 7.88 -14.36
N VAL A 282 -10.16 9.12 -13.93
CA VAL A 282 -11.20 9.56 -12.97
C VAL A 282 -12.57 9.32 -13.61
N LYS A 283 -13.44 8.63 -12.88
CA LYS A 283 -14.80 8.32 -13.32
C LYS A 283 -15.77 9.47 -13.09
#